data_0e1532c42bd17cf8683abb121ca75977
#
_entry.id   0e1532c42bd17cf8683abb121ca75977
#
_cell.length_a   1.000
_cell.length_b   1.000
_cell.length_c   1.000
_cell.angle_alpha   90.00
_cell.angle_beta   90.00
_cell.angle_gamma   90.00
#
_symmetry.space_group_name_H-M   'P 1'
#
loop_
_entity.id
_entity.type
_entity.pdbx_description
1 polymer ?
#
loop_
_entity_poly.entity_id
_entity_poly.type
_entity_poly.pdbx_seq_one_letter_code
_entity_poly.pdbx_strand_id
1 'polypeptide(L)'
;MFLFVLGIIATIVLFFVLGIEFTDDAVEMHFRKRQFLAVFGLILCGFGCVRTVPTGYTGILTTFGRVESQTLDAGIAFVEPWQKVVKMDNRVQKAQVDMTCFSKDIQEVTLTYTVNYQISQQNAQDIYRTIGSNYYDTVIVPRVQEAVKAGFAKYTANELIEDRNKVAALIQTDLIDDLASYNIRLTATAIENIDFSDEFTSAAEAKVTAVQNKLTAKTEQERLNLEAEAEAKRKVTAAQAEADSAIVAAKADAEVAQIQADSAEYQGKKDAAIMSSVGSQLDAHPQLIQYYYVKGWNGKLPETMLSDKINTLFQLSQ
;
A
#
# COMPACT_ATOMS: atom_id res chain seq x y z
N MET A 1 56.67 -13.70 15.50
CA MET A 1 57.68 -13.85 16.58
C MET A 1 58.62 -15.07 16.35
N PHE A 2 58.11 -16.26 16.16
CA PHE A 2 58.90 -17.49 15.97
C PHE A 2 59.92 -17.37 14.80
N LEU A 3 59.48 -16.94 13.61
CA LEU A 3 60.35 -16.74 12.43
C LEU A 3 61.46 -15.72 12.66
N PHE A 4 61.20 -14.65 13.41
CA PHE A 4 62.17 -13.61 13.74
C PHE A 4 63.22 -14.15 14.69
N VAL A 5 62.83 -14.84 15.77
CA VAL A 5 63.76 -15.47 16.72
C VAL A 5 64.60 -16.54 16.02
N LEU A 6 63.96 -17.34 15.16
CA LEU A 6 64.65 -18.37 14.36
C LEU A 6 65.63 -17.73 13.39
N GLY A 7 65.26 -16.60 12.74
CA GLY A 7 66.14 -15.84 11.85
C GLY A 7 67.34 -15.27 12.61
N ILE A 8 67.14 -14.68 13.78
CA ILE A 8 68.26 -14.20 14.62
C ILE A 8 69.21 -15.35 15.01
N ILE A 9 68.66 -16.46 15.52
CA ILE A 9 69.42 -17.62 15.90
C ILE A 9 70.22 -18.16 14.67
N ALA A 10 69.54 -18.30 13.55
CA ALA A 10 70.17 -18.76 12.32
C ALA A 10 71.29 -17.81 11.85
N THR A 11 71.10 -16.49 11.97
CA THR A 11 72.09 -15.49 11.61
C THR A 11 73.31 -15.57 12.52
N ILE A 12 73.09 -15.66 13.82
CA ILE A 12 74.17 -15.80 14.82
C ILE A 12 74.94 -17.11 14.63
N VAL A 13 74.24 -18.24 14.51
CA VAL A 13 74.83 -19.54 14.33
C VAL A 13 75.65 -19.60 13.04
N LEU A 14 75.08 -19.14 11.92
CA LEU A 14 75.73 -19.08 10.62
C LEU A 14 76.97 -18.16 10.64
N PHE A 15 76.87 -17.01 11.30
CA PHE A 15 78.00 -16.07 11.42
C PHE A 15 79.16 -16.69 12.16
N PHE A 16 78.91 -17.28 13.36
CA PHE A 16 79.92 -17.90 14.15
C PHE A 16 80.47 -19.19 13.52
N VAL A 17 79.62 -20.13 13.10
CA VAL A 17 80.03 -21.41 12.51
C VAL A 17 80.83 -21.23 11.25
N LEU A 18 80.51 -20.22 10.40
CA LEU A 18 81.21 -19.98 9.16
C LEU A 18 82.45 -19.08 9.29
N GLY A 19 82.56 -18.36 10.46
CA GLY A 19 83.65 -17.44 10.73
C GLY A 19 84.76 -17.99 11.63
N ILE A 20 84.51 -19.08 12.36
CA ILE A 20 85.49 -19.69 13.28
C ILE A 20 86.21 -20.79 12.53
N GLU A 21 87.55 -20.65 12.43
CA GLU A 21 88.45 -21.71 12.06
C GLU A 21 89.26 -22.10 13.28
N PHE A 22 89.26 -23.39 13.55
CA PHE A 22 90.16 -23.94 14.56
C PHE A 22 91.49 -24.24 13.88
N THR A 23 92.52 -23.40 14.18
CA THR A 23 93.88 -23.65 13.84
C THR A 23 94.61 -24.14 15.09
N ASP A 24 95.59 -25.06 14.96
CA ASP A 24 96.20 -25.79 16.07
C ASP A 24 96.75 -24.90 17.24
N ASP A 25 96.98 -23.60 17.02
CA ASP A 25 97.50 -22.70 18.05
C ASP A 25 96.65 -21.45 18.34
N ALA A 26 95.59 -21.14 17.59
CA ALA A 26 94.73 -19.97 17.86
C ALA A 26 93.35 -20.06 17.17
N VAL A 27 92.34 -19.40 17.76
CA VAL A 27 91.05 -19.22 17.16
C VAL A 27 91.08 -17.88 16.45
N GLU A 28 91.13 -17.88 15.11
CA GLU A 28 91.11 -16.67 14.30
C GLU A 28 89.79 -16.48 13.57
N MET A 29 89.24 -15.30 13.65
CA MET A 29 88.01 -14.93 12.90
C MET A 29 88.45 -14.32 11.58
N HIS A 30 88.22 -15.10 10.49
CA HIS A 30 88.47 -14.60 9.15
C HIS A 30 87.19 -14.27 8.41
N PHE A 31 87.15 -13.09 7.79
CA PHE A 31 86.02 -12.69 6.90
C PHE A 31 86.05 -13.47 5.60
N ARG A 32 85.19 -14.50 5.52
CA ARG A 32 85.08 -15.34 4.32
C ARG A 32 83.81 -15.04 3.52
N LYS A 33 83.86 -15.26 2.20
CA LYS A 33 82.69 -15.14 1.31
C LYS A 33 81.45 -15.96 1.79
N ARG A 34 81.65 -17.00 2.62
CA ARG A 34 80.58 -17.79 3.20
C ARG A 34 79.75 -17.09 4.24
N GLN A 35 80.31 -16.02 4.86
CA GLN A 35 79.58 -15.21 5.86
C GLN A 35 78.44 -14.40 5.23
N PHE A 36 78.49 -14.19 3.88
CA PHE A 36 77.37 -13.59 3.18
C PHE A 36 76.09 -14.45 3.31
N LEU A 37 76.17 -15.73 3.65
CA LEU A 37 75.03 -16.55 3.98
C LEU A 37 74.28 -16.06 5.26
N ALA A 38 74.96 -15.37 6.18
CA ALA A 38 74.35 -14.75 7.35
C ALA A 38 73.41 -13.58 6.91
N VAL A 39 73.67 -12.95 5.77
CA VAL A 39 72.77 -11.94 5.17
C VAL A 39 71.38 -12.55 4.88
N PHE A 40 71.32 -13.82 4.53
CA PHE A 40 70.06 -14.52 4.32
C PHE A 40 69.24 -14.62 5.62
N GLY A 41 69.85 -14.80 6.78
CA GLY A 41 69.18 -14.76 8.07
C GLY A 41 68.61 -13.37 8.38
N LEU A 42 69.33 -12.28 8.04
CA LEU A 42 68.85 -10.92 8.14
C LEU A 42 67.65 -10.65 7.26
N ILE A 43 67.67 -11.14 6.02
CA ILE A 43 66.51 -11.05 5.10
C ILE A 43 65.28 -11.77 5.70
N LEU A 44 65.49 -12.98 6.25
CA LEU A 44 64.44 -13.73 6.94
C LEU A 44 63.88 -12.98 8.16
N CYS A 45 64.70 -12.28 8.93
CA CYS A 45 64.25 -11.40 10.01
C CYS A 45 63.41 -10.25 9.45
N GLY A 46 63.81 -9.64 8.34
CA GLY A 46 63.04 -8.56 7.65
C GLY A 46 61.65 -9.04 7.23
N PHE A 47 61.55 -10.23 6.68
CA PHE A 47 60.24 -10.80 6.33
C PHE A 47 59.35 -11.07 7.56
N GLY A 48 59.96 -11.38 8.72
CA GLY A 48 59.22 -11.53 9.98
C GLY A 48 58.55 -10.27 10.49
N CYS A 49 59.00 -9.08 10.04
CA CYS A 49 58.48 -7.77 10.40
C CYS A 49 57.38 -7.28 9.48
N VAL A 50 57.15 -7.95 8.35
CA VAL A 50 56.11 -7.55 7.38
C VAL A 50 54.77 -8.10 7.81
N ARG A 51 53.78 -7.20 7.89
CA ARG A 51 52.37 -7.54 8.10
C ARG A 51 51.54 -6.92 7.02
N THR A 52 50.48 -7.66 6.60
CA THR A 52 49.52 -7.17 5.60
C THR A 52 48.17 -6.92 6.27
N VAL A 53 47.62 -5.74 6.02
CA VAL A 53 46.28 -5.34 6.44
C VAL A 53 45.40 -5.31 5.16
N PRO A 54 44.36 -6.15 5.05
CA PRO A 54 43.49 -6.15 3.88
C PRO A 54 42.74 -4.81 3.74
N THR A 55 42.31 -4.50 2.52
CA THR A 55 41.45 -3.35 2.26
C THR A 55 40.12 -3.46 3.03
N GLY A 56 39.70 -2.37 3.67
CA GLY A 56 38.52 -2.33 4.54
C GLY A 56 38.77 -2.76 5.99
N TYR A 57 40.04 -2.97 6.36
CA TYR A 57 40.45 -3.24 7.74
C TYR A 57 41.39 -2.19 8.26
N THR A 58 41.32 -1.93 9.56
CA THR A 58 42.35 -1.18 10.31
C THR A 58 43.17 -2.15 11.16
N GLY A 59 44.47 -2.03 11.04
CA GLY A 59 45.39 -2.78 11.86
C GLY A 59 45.69 -2.04 13.18
N ILE A 60 45.30 -2.63 14.32
CA ILE A 60 45.60 -2.09 15.64
C ILE A 60 46.85 -2.77 16.16
N LEU A 61 47.86 -1.94 16.51
CA LEU A 61 49.12 -2.42 17.06
C LEU A 61 48.97 -2.69 18.56
N THR A 62 49.42 -3.86 18.98
CA THR A 62 49.53 -4.20 20.41
C THR A 62 50.89 -4.69 20.73
N THR A 63 51.54 -4.07 21.77
CA THR A 63 52.86 -4.44 22.28
C THR A 63 52.69 -5.04 23.67
N PHE A 64 52.94 -6.32 23.81
CA PHE A 64 52.80 -7.05 25.08
C PHE A 64 51.43 -6.82 25.77
N GLY A 65 50.35 -6.74 24.99
CA GLY A 65 48.98 -6.50 25.46
C GLY A 65 48.59 -5.03 25.59
N ARG A 66 49.53 -4.09 25.45
CA ARG A 66 49.23 -2.66 25.44
C ARG A 66 48.86 -2.22 24.01
N VAL A 67 47.77 -1.51 23.87
CA VAL A 67 47.35 -0.90 22.60
C VAL A 67 48.19 0.34 22.33
N GLU A 68 48.89 0.35 21.21
CA GLU A 68 49.66 1.52 20.75
C GLU A 68 48.75 2.61 20.19
N SER A 69 49.21 3.87 20.22
CA SER A 69 48.45 5.01 19.68
C SER A 69 48.40 5.06 18.15
N GLN A 70 49.26 4.29 17.48
CA GLN A 70 49.36 4.24 16.04
C GLN A 70 48.53 3.09 15.46
N THR A 71 47.77 3.36 14.42
CA THR A 71 47.03 2.37 13.65
C THR A 71 47.67 2.16 12.28
N LEU A 72 47.47 1.00 11.71
CA LEU A 72 47.94 0.67 10.35
C LEU A 72 46.81 0.74 9.36
N ASP A 73 47.05 1.42 8.29
CA ASP A 73 46.19 1.46 7.14
C ASP A 73 46.26 0.16 6.32
N ALA A 74 45.28 -0.01 5.42
CA ALA A 74 45.29 -1.14 4.49
C ALA A 74 46.54 -1.09 3.61
N GLY A 75 47.21 -2.23 3.49
CA GLY A 75 48.44 -2.38 2.70
C GLY A 75 49.49 -3.23 3.44
N ILE A 76 50.74 -3.00 3.05
CA ILE A 76 51.90 -3.64 3.65
C ILE A 76 52.51 -2.69 4.70
N ALA A 77 52.65 -3.16 5.93
CA ALA A 77 53.23 -2.39 6.99
C ALA A 77 54.43 -3.16 7.62
N PHE A 78 55.46 -2.42 7.98
CA PHE A 78 56.57 -2.94 8.74
C PHE A 78 56.28 -2.73 10.24
N VAL A 79 56.28 -3.82 10.97
CA VAL A 79 55.89 -3.86 12.38
C VAL A 79 56.97 -4.57 13.16
N GLU A 80 57.22 -4.11 14.33
CA GLU A 80 58.22 -4.73 15.23
C GLU A 80 57.82 -6.20 15.50
N PRO A 81 58.81 -7.11 15.58
CA PRO A 81 58.53 -8.54 15.62
C PRO A 81 57.81 -9.03 16.89
N TRP A 82 57.81 -8.22 17.96
CA TRP A 82 57.09 -8.48 19.21
C TRP A 82 55.70 -7.85 19.23
N GLN A 83 55.35 -7.01 18.25
CA GLN A 83 54.05 -6.41 18.10
C GLN A 83 53.07 -7.37 17.41
N LYS A 84 51.84 -7.36 17.88
CA LYS A 84 50.73 -8.09 17.29
C LYS A 84 49.78 -7.10 16.60
N VAL A 85 49.41 -7.38 15.38
CA VAL A 85 48.42 -6.62 14.62
C VAL A 85 47.05 -7.28 14.76
N VAL A 86 46.10 -6.58 15.37
CA VAL A 86 44.70 -6.99 15.45
C VAL A 86 43.96 -6.26 14.32
N LYS A 87 43.24 -7.00 13.47
CA LYS A 87 42.52 -6.45 12.32
C LYS A 87 41.08 -6.22 12.72
N MET A 88 40.61 -4.97 12.63
CA MET A 88 39.21 -4.61 12.80
C MET A 88 38.59 -4.25 11.44
N ASP A 89 37.40 -4.79 11.15
CA ASP A 89 36.67 -4.56 9.92
C ASP A 89 35.97 -3.21 9.97
N ASN A 90 36.26 -2.33 9.00
CA ASN A 90 35.70 -0.98 8.88
C ASN A 90 34.56 -0.92 7.84
N ARG A 91 34.25 -2.02 7.22
CA ARG A 91 33.14 -2.09 6.27
C ARG A 91 31.82 -2.09 7.01
N VAL A 92 30.72 -1.83 6.29
CA VAL A 92 29.39 -1.99 6.85
C VAL A 92 29.16 -3.48 7.13
N GLN A 93 28.86 -3.78 8.37
CA GLN A 93 28.59 -5.12 8.87
C GLN A 93 27.11 -5.25 9.21
N LYS A 94 26.57 -6.45 9.02
CA LYS A 94 25.20 -6.80 9.40
C LYS A 94 25.20 -7.54 10.74
N ALA A 95 24.40 -7.05 11.67
CA ALA A 95 24.06 -7.74 12.91
C ALA A 95 22.59 -8.15 12.85
N GLN A 96 22.27 -9.40 13.13
CA GLN A 96 20.91 -9.88 13.31
C GLN A 96 20.74 -10.32 14.76
N VAL A 97 19.66 -9.85 15.38
CA VAL A 97 19.34 -10.16 16.77
C VAL A 97 17.91 -10.67 16.83
N ASP A 98 17.75 -11.93 17.12
CA ASP A 98 16.46 -12.55 17.39
C ASP A 98 16.09 -12.30 18.85
N MET A 99 14.88 -11.84 19.07
CA MET A 99 14.41 -11.50 20.41
C MET A 99 12.91 -11.61 20.55
N THR A 100 12.49 -11.79 21.79
CA THR A 100 11.10 -11.68 22.20
C THR A 100 10.93 -10.45 23.07
N CYS A 101 9.88 -9.66 22.81
CA CYS A 101 9.53 -8.47 23.57
C CYS A 101 8.02 -8.43 23.82
N PHE A 102 7.58 -7.48 24.63
CA PHE A 102 6.16 -7.27 24.93
C PHE A 102 5.74 -5.90 24.43
N SER A 103 4.57 -5.87 23.81
CA SER A 103 3.89 -4.64 23.45
C SER A 103 3.29 -3.95 24.68
N LYS A 104 2.78 -2.74 24.53
CA LYS A 104 2.11 -1.96 25.58
C LYS A 104 0.91 -2.68 26.19
N ASP A 105 0.21 -3.48 25.41
CA ASP A 105 -0.94 -4.30 25.81
C ASP A 105 -0.53 -5.73 26.23
N ILE A 106 0.77 -5.90 26.57
CA ILE A 106 1.34 -7.15 27.13
C ILE A 106 1.21 -8.34 26.16
N GLN A 107 1.14 -8.08 24.86
CA GLN A 107 1.22 -9.15 23.87
C GLN A 107 2.67 -9.51 23.61
N GLU A 108 2.93 -10.82 23.58
CA GLU A 108 4.24 -11.35 23.23
C GLU A 108 4.48 -11.22 21.73
N VAL A 109 5.64 -10.64 21.38
CA VAL A 109 6.06 -10.40 20.01
C VAL A 109 7.47 -10.95 19.84
N THR A 110 7.61 -11.90 18.94
CA THR A 110 8.92 -12.42 18.50
C THR A 110 9.31 -11.74 17.21
N LEU A 111 10.55 -11.25 17.15
CA LEU A 111 11.03 -10.57 15.96
C LEU A 111 12.54 -10.75 15.77
N THR A 112 12.96 -10.60 14.54
CA THR A 112 14.37 -10.46 14.16
C THR A 112 14.64 -8.99 13.85
N TYR A 113 15.57 -8.38 14.56
CA TYR A 113 16.01 -7.01 14.31
C TYR A 113 17.38 -7.00 13.65
N THR A 114 17.45 -6.41 12.47
CA THR A 114 18.69 -6.29 11.69
C THR A 114 19.23 -4.87 11.82
N VAL A 115 20.53 -4.80 12.11
CA VAL A 115 21.27 -3.56 12.25
C VAL A 115 22.48 -3.58 11.31
N ASN A 116 22.60 -2.59 10.46
CA ASN A 116 23.79 -2.34 9.67
C ASN A 116 24.62 -1.25 10.34
N TYR A 117 25.82 -1.60 10.74
CA TYR A 117 26.72 -0.70 11.45
C TYR A 117 28.10 -0.67 10.81
N GLN A 118 28.84 0.35 11.11
CA GLN A 118 30.20 0.55 10.63
C GLN A 118 31.06 1.15 11.73
N ILE A 119 32.30 0.65 11.83
CA ILE A 119 33.32 1.24 12.68
C ILE A 119 34.22 2.10 11.81
N SER A 120 34.39 3.36 12.18
CA SER A 120 35.33 4.22 11.47
C SER A 120 36.77 3.85 11.81
N GLN A 121 37.66 4.00 10.85
CA GLN A 121 39.08 3.75 11.01
C GLN A 121 39.67 4.49 12.23
N GLN A 122 39.24 5.73 12.44
CA GLN A 122 39.72 6.58 13.54
C GLN A 122 39.31 6.07 14.90
N ASN A 123 38.14 5.43 15.01
CA ASN A 123 37.58 4.96 16.27
C ASN A 123 37.90 3.48 16.59
N ALA A 124 38.39 2.74 15.60
CA ALA A 124 38.68 1.30 15.75
C ALA A 124 39.63 1.01 16.91
N GLN A 125 40.63 1.87 17.12
CA GLN A 125 41.59 1.73 18.20
C GLN A 125 40.96 1.93 19.60
N ASP A 126 40.12 2.96 19.73
CA ASP A 126 39.44 3.25 20.99
C ASP A 126 38.44 2.18 21.36
N ILE A 127 37.68 1.67 20.37
CA ILE A 127 36.75 0.55 20.54
C ILE A 127 37.51 -0.70 21.01
N TYR A 128 38.65 -1.02 20.37
CA TYR A 128 39.43 -2.16 20.77
C TYR A 128 40.04 -2.01 22.18
N ARG A 129 40.45 -0.79 22.54
CA ARG A 129 41.03 -0.48 23.85
C ARG A 129 40.01 -0.54 24.98
N THR A 130 38.77 -0.08 24.74
CA THR A 130 37.73 0.05 25.78
C THR A 130 36.85 -1.18 25.87
N ILE A 131 36.54 -1.82 24.75
CA ILE A 131 35.58 -2.90 24.65
C ILE A 131 36.25 -4.22 24.24
N GLY A 132 37.24 -4.15 23.34
CA GLY A 132 37.91 -5.33 22.79
C GLY A 132 37.40 -5.71 21.40
N SER A 133 37.78 -6.93 20.98
CA SER A 133 37.35 -7.46 19.67
C SER A 133 35.91 -7.96 19.65
N ASN A 134 35.30 -8.22 20.79
CA ASN A 134 33.97 -8.77 20.95
C ASN A 134 32.91 -7.68 21.21
N TYR A 135 33.04 -6.51 20.56
CA TYR A 135 32.13 -5.38 20.69
C TYR A 135 30.71 -5.70 20.22
N TYR A 136 30.54 -6.68 19.33
CA TYR A 136 29.25 -7.16 18.86
C TYR A 136 28.39 -7.68 20.01
N ASP A 137 28.88 -8.73 20.72
CA ASP A 137 28.11 -9.35 21.80
C ASP A 137 28.10 -8.49 23.07
N THR A 138 29.13 -7.66 23.28
CA THR A 138 29.28 -6.87 24.52
C THR A 138 28.46 -5.57 24.46
N VAL A 139 28.32 -4.93 23.28
CA VAL A 139 27.71 -3.63 23.17
C VAL A 139 26.51 -3.67 22.20
N ILE A 140 26.68 -4.14 20.96
CA ILE A 140 25.65 -4.02 19.93
C ILE A 140 24.40 -4.80 20.32
N VAL A 141 24.55 -6.08 20.64
CA VAL A 141 23.40 -6.94 20.97
C VAL A 141 22.58 -6.41 22.15
N PRO A 142 23.20 -6.07 23.31
CA PRO A 142 22.44 -5.54 24.45
C PRO A 142 21.75 -4.21 24.16
N ARG A 143 22.41 -3.27 23.44
CA ARG A 143 21.81 -1.98 23.12
C ARG A 143 20.65 -2.14 22.15
N VAL A 144 20.77 -3.01 21.13
CA VAL A 144 19.69 -3.34 20.23
C VAL A 144 18.50 -3.93 20.99
N GLN A 145 18.75 -4.89 21.88
CA GLN A 145 17.69 -5.49 22.67
C GLN A 145 16.98 -4.47 23.57
N GLU A 146 17.73 -3.58 24.22
CA GLU A 146 17.19 -2.54 25.08
C GLU A 146 16.31 -1.55 24.27
N ALA A 147 16.84 -0.99 23.19
CA ALA A 147 16.13 -0.02 22.36
C ALA A 147 14.86 -0.61 21.74
N VAL A 148 14.94 -1.85 21.23
CA VAL A 148 13.77 -2.52 20.63
C VAL A 148 12.72 -2.80 21.71
N LYS A 149 13.08 -3.37 22.85
CA LYS A 149 12.14 -3.62 23.95
C LYS A 149 11.50 -2.34 24.46
N ALA A 150 12.27 -1.27 24.63
CA ALA A 150 11.77 0.03 25.04
C ALA A 150 10.85 0.67 23.98
N GLY A 151 11.18 0.52 22.71
CA GLY A 151 10.36 0.99 21.59
C GLY A 151 9.04 0.27 21.50
N PHE A 152 9.05 -1.07 21.51
CA PHE A 152 7.85 -1.91 21.42
C PHE A 152 6.90 -1.71 22.61
N ALA A 153 7.42 -1.53 23.81
CA ALA A 153 6.61 -1.28 25.00
C ALA A 153 5.79 0.04 24.96
N LYS A 154 6.10 0.96 24.06
CA LYS A 154 5.36 2.21 23.89
C LYS A 154 4.11 2.05 23.04
N TYR A 155 4.00 0.99 22.24
CA TYR A 155 2.93 0.78 21.25
C TYR A 155 2.15 -0.51 21.53
N THR A 156 0.87 -0.51 21.21
CA THR A 156 0.01 -1.71 21.24
C THR A 156 0.33 -2.61 20.05
N ALA A 157 -0.06 -3.88 20.12
CA ALA A 157 0.15 -4.84 19.03
C ALA A 157 -0.48 -4.36 17.69
N ASN A 158 -1.66 -3.74 17.74
CA ASN A 158 -2.28 -3.15 16.54
C ASN A 158 -1.45 -1.98 15.97
N GLU A 159 -0.98 -1.08 16.82
CA GLU A 159 -0.14 0.05 16.39
C GLU A 159 1.21 -0.40 15.83
N LEU A 160 1.78 -1.50 16.33
CA LEU A 160 3.01 -2.10 15.79
C LEU A 160 2.84 -2.59 14.35
N ILE A 161 1.62 -3.01 13.98
CA ILE A 161 1.29 -3.43 12.61
C ILE A 161 1.01 -2.21 11.73
N GLU A 162 0.16 -1.28 12.20
CA GLU A 162 -0.29 -0.12 11.43
C GLU A 162 0.81 0.94 11.24
N ASP A 163 1.54 1.24 12.31
CA ASP A 163 2.55 2.31 12.39
C ASP A 163 4.00 1.79 12.41
N ARG A 164 4.25 0.62 11.83
CA ARG A 164 5.56 -0.05 11.80
C ARG A 164 6.74 0.90 11.49
N ASN A 165 6.53 1.80 10.52
CA ASN A 165 7.57 2.74 10.11
C ASN A 165 7.90 3.77 11.19
N LYS A 166 6.92 4.21 11.97
CA LYS A 166 7.14 5.15 13.08
C LYS A 166 7.92 4.49 14.21
N VAL A 167 7.55 3.25 14.52
CA VAL A 167 8.26 2.45 15.54
C VAL A 167 9.71 2.20 15.12
N ALA A 168 9.94 1.81 13.86
CA ALA A 168 11.28 1.61 13.34
C ALA A 168 12.12 2.89 13.40
N ALA A 169 11.58 4.04 13.03
CA ALA A 169 12.26 5.34 13.07
C ALA A 169 12.61 5.75 14.51
N LEU A 170 11.71 5.53 15.48
CA LEU A 170 11.96 5.80 16.88
C LEU A 170 13.13 4.96 17.40
N ILE A 171 13.09 3.64 17.19
CA ILE A 171 14.14 2.72 17.62
C ILE A 171 15.46 3.07 16.94
N GLN A 172 15.44 3.41 15.65
CA GLN A 172 16.64 3.82 14.93
C GLN A 172 17.27 5.08 15.54
N THR A 173 16.46 6.07 15.90
CA THR A 173 16.96 7.31 16.53
C THR A 173 17.59 7.03 17.87
N ASP A 174 16.93 6.27 18.75
CA ASP A 174 17.44 5.88 20.05
C ASP A 174 18.77 5.10 19.91
N LEU A 175 18.83 4.17 18.94
CA LEU A 175 20.04 3.38 18.66
C LEU A 175 21.21 4.19 18.09
N ILE A 176 20.94 5.23 17.26
CA ILE A 176 21.99 6.11 16.75
C ILE A 176 22.72 6.79 17.90
N ASP A 177 21.96 7.35 18.83
CA ASP A 177 22.54 8.08 19.99
C ASP A 177 23.29 7.14 20.93
N ASP A 178 22.70 5.97 21.21
CA ASP A 178 23.33 4.97 22.08
C ASP A 178 24.64 4.44 21.48
N LEU A 179 24.63 4.00 20.23
CA LEU A 179 25.83 3.42 19.59
C LEU A 179 26.90 4.47 19.29
N ALA A 180 26.50 5.73 19.06
CA ALA A 180 27.44 6.83 18.87
C ALA A 180 28.30 7.06 20.13
N SER A 181 27.76 6.83 21.34
CA SER A 181 28.50 6.92 22.61
C SER A 181 29.67 5.91 22.70
N TYR A 182 29.56 4.81 21.94
CA TYR A 182 30.61 3.78 21.83
C TYR A 182 31.44 3.91 20.53
N ASN A 183 31.33 5.04 19.83
CA ASN A 183 32.02 5.28 18.56
C ASN A 183 31.64 4.31 17.42
N ILE A 184 30.48 3.69 17.51
CA ILE A 184 29.92 2.80 16.49
C ILE A 184 28.89 3.59 15.69
N ARG A 185 29.04 3.63 14.36
CA ARG A 185 28.12 4.33 13.47
C ARG A 185 27.04 3.40 12.99
N LEU A 186 25.78 3.72 13.31
CA LEU A 186 24.61 3.06 12.72
C LEU A 186 24.39 3.56 11.29
N THR A 187 24.20 2.65 10.33
CA THR A 187 23.95 2.99 8.92
C THR A 187 22.49 2.80 8.57
N ALA A 188 21.90 1.66 8.93
CA ALA A 188 20.51 1.34 8.67
C ALA A 188 20.01 0.30 9.68
N THR A 189 18.69 0.26 9.85
CA THR A 189 18.03 -0.78 10.65
C THR A 189 16.83 -1.33 9.88
N ALA A 190 16.47 -2.57 10.18
CA ALA A 190 15.28 -3.20 9.64
C ALA A 190 14.66 -4.11 10.70
N ILE A 191 13.35 -4.07 10.80
CA ILE A 191 12.57 -5.04 11.57
C ILE A 191 12.19 -6.16 10.60
N GLU A 192 12.64 -7.37 10.87
CA GLU A 192 12.29 -8.56 10.09
C GLU A 192 11.38 -9.47 10.94
N ASN A 193 10.51 -10.25 10.29
CA ASN A 193 9.74 -11.34 10.92
C ASN A 193 9.09 -10.96 12.26
N ILE A 194 8.04 -10.14 12.21
CA ILE A 194 7.26 -9.84 13.42
C ILE A 194 6.18 -10.92 13.54
N ASP A 195 6.28 -11.74 14.56
CA ASP A 195 5.34 -12.80 14.87
C ASP A 195 4.68 -12.53 16.23
N PHE A 196 3.36 -12.59 16.25
CA PHE A 196 2.54 -12.45 17.45
C PHE A 196 2.12 -13.83 17.95
N SER A 197 1.67 -13.92 19.20
CA SER A 197 1.13 -15.18 19.73
C SER A 197 -0.08 -15.68 18.93
N ASP A 198 -0.24 -16.99 18.84
CA ASP A 198 -1.36 -17.63 18.11
C ASP A 198 -2.72 -17.17 18.64
N GLU A 199 -2.82 -16.94 19.95
CA GLU A 199 -4.05 -16.45 20.59
C GLU A 199 -4.38 -15.03 20.11
N PHE A 200 -3.38 -14.13 20.04
CA PHE A 200 -3.60 -12.78 19.54
C PHE A 200 -3.98 -12.78 18.07
N THR A 201 -3.29 -13.57 17.25
CA THR A 201 -3.55 -13.67 15.81
C THR A 201 -4.96 -14.19 15.56
N SER A 202 -5.38 -15.26 16.26
CA SER A 202 -6.74 -15.81 16.17
C SER A 202 -7.82 -14.81 16.61
N ALA A 203 -7.58 -14.07 17.70
CA ALA A 203 -8.50 -13.04 18.17
C ALA A 203 -8.58 -11.84 17.20
N ALA A 204 -7.47 -11.45 16.61
CA ALA A 204 -7.41 -10.40 15.60
C ALA A 204 -8.16 -10.80 14.32
N GLU A 205 -7.98 -12.02 13.84
CA GLU A 205 -8.72 -12.58 12.69
C GLU A 205 -10.22 -12.63 12.95
N ALA A 206 -10.62 -13.10 14.14
CA ALA A 206 -12.04 -13.14 14.55
C ALA A 206 -12.64 -11.72 14.59
N LYS A 207 -11.91 -10.75 15.12
CA LYS A 207 -12.32 -9.33 15.15
C LYS A 207 -12.48 -8.75 13.76
N VAL A 208 -11.50 -8.98 12.87
CA VAL A 208 -11.55 -8.52 11.47
C VAL A 208 -12.76 -9.14 10.76
N THR A 209 -12.98 -10.44 10.92
CA THR A 209 -14.12 -11.16 10.37
C THR A 209 -15.45 -10.59 10.89
N ALA A 210 -15.56 -10.31 12.19
CA ALA A 210 -16.75 -9.72 12.77
C ALA A 210 -17.03 -8.30 12.26
N VAL A 211 -15.98 -7.48 12.11
CA VAL A 211 -16.08 -6.13 11.52
C VAL A 211 -16.50 -6.20 10.05
N GLN A 212 -15.93 -7.13 9.28
CA GLN A 212 -16.29 -7.33 7.88
C GLN A 212 -17.75 -7.78 7.73
N ASN A 213 -18.19 -8.74 8.55
CA ASN A 213 -19.58 -9.21 8.56
C ASN A 213 -20.55 -8.06 8.90
N LYS A 214 -20.20 -7.23 9.90
CA LYS A 214 -21.00 -6.05 10.26
C LYS A 214 -21.08 -5.04 9.11
N LEU A 215 -19.97 -4.80 8.44
CA LEU A 215 -19.93 -3.88 7.29
C LEU A 215 -20.77 -4.41 6.13
N THR A 216 -20.65 -5.71 5.83
CA THR A 216 -21.45 -6.39 4.79
C THR A 216 -22.93 -6.31 5.11
N ALA A 217 -23.33 -6.61 6.36
CA ALA A 217 -24.73 -6.51 6.80
C ALA A 217 -25.27 -5.08 6.69
N LYS A 218 -24.44 -4.07 7.05
CA LYS A 218 -24.83 -2.66 6.92
C LYS A 218 -25.02 -2.25 5.45
N THR A 219 -24.10 -2.64 4.59
CA THR A 219 -24.19 -2.36 3.14
C THR A 219 -25.42 -3.03 2.51
N GLU A 220 -25.72 -4.28 2.92
CA GLU A 220 -26.91 -5.00 2.47
C GLU A 220 -28.19 -4.32 2.94
N GLN A 221 -28.24 -3.86 4.19
CA GLN A 221 -29.36 -3.09 4.71
C GLN A 221 -29.57 -1.79 3.94
N GLU A 222 -28.51 -1.06 3.66
CA GLU A 222 -28.55 0.17 2.85
C GLU A 222 -29.06 -0.13 1.42
N ARG A 223 -28.60 -1.22 0.81
CA ARG A 223 -29.07 -1.68 -0.50
C ARG A 223 -30.59 -1.97 -0.50
N LEU A 224 -31.06 -2.72 0.50
CA LEU A 224 -32.48 -3.05 0.65
C LEU A 224 -33.34 -1.81 0.89
N ASN A 225 -32.87 -0.85 1.67
CA ASN A 225 -33.56 0.41 1.88
C ASN A 225 -33.65 1.24 0.58
N LEU A 226 -32.56 1.30 -0.17
CA LEU A 226 -32.52 1.98 -1.46
C LEU A 226 -33.47 1.33 -2.49
N GLU A 227 -33.51 -0.01 -2.51
CA GLU A 227 -34.44 -0.75 -3.38
C GLU A 227 -35.91 -0.49 -2.97
N ALA A 228 -36.21 -0.51 -1.68
CA ALA A 228 -37.56 -0.20 -1.17
C ALA A 228 -37.99 1.24 -1.51
N GLU A 229 -37.12 2.21 -1.33
CA GLU A 229 -37.37 3.59 -1.71
C GLU A 229 -37.57 3.74 -3.24
N ALA A 230 -36.72 3.07 -4.02
CA ALA A 230 -36.86 3.08 -5.47
C ALA A 230 -38.16 2.44 -5.93
N GLU A 231 -38.57 1.33 -5.32
CA GLU A 231 -39.85 0.68 -5.62
C GLU A 231 -41.05 1.56 -5.22
N ALA A 232 -41.01 2.16 -4.03
CA ALA A 232 -42.02 3.10 -3.57
C ALA A 232 -42.15 4.29 -4.54
N LYS A 233 -41.02 4.87 -4.93
CA LYS A 233 -40.98 5.96 -5.92
C LYS A 233 -41.51 5.55 -7.29
N ARG A 234 -41.19 4.34 -7.75
CA ARG A 234 -41.74 3.80 -9.02
C ARG A 234 -43.26 3.64 -8.93
N LYS A 235 -43.79 3.13 -7.80
CA LYS A 235 -45.25 3.01 -7.61
C LYS A 235 -45.96 4.37 -7.62
N VAL A 236 -45.39 5.36 -6.92
CA VAL A 236 -45.91 6.73 -6.91
C VAL A 236 -45.88 7.32 -8.34
N THR A 237 -44.77 7.20 -9.03
CA THR A 237 -44.61 7.71 -10.39
C THR A 237 -45.57 7.01 -11.39
N ALA A 238 -45.77 5.69 -11.25
CA ALA A 238 -46.71 4.95 -12.07
C ALA A 238 -48.18 5.39 -11.82
N ALA A 239 -48.55 5.53 -10.54
CA ALA A 239 -49.89 6.02 -10.17
C ALA A 239 -50.13 7.47 -10.67
N GLN A 240 -49.11 8.33 -10.57
CA GLN A 240 -49.19 9.68 -11.10
C GLN A 240 -49.36 9.69 -12.63
N ALA A 241 -48.56 8.86 -13.34
CA ALA A 241 -48.67 8.74 -14.79
C ALA A 241 -50.04 8.20 -15.25
N GLU A 242 -50.62 7.25 -14.52
CA GLU A 242 -51.94 6.72 -14.76
C GLU A 242 -53.02 7.79 -14.53
N ALA A 243 -52.92 8.55 -13.43
CA ALA A 243 -53.83 9.68 -13.16
C ALA A 243 -53.73 10.78 -14.24
N ASP A 244 -52.50 11.14 -14.61
CA ASP A 244 -52.27 12.14 -15.66
C ASP A 244 -52.79 11.66 -17.03
N SER A 245 -52.64 10.38 -17.34
CA SER A 245 -53.17 9.75 -18.55
C SER A 245 -54.73 9.78 -18.56
N ALA A 246 -55.36 9.46 -17.42
CA ALA A 246 -56.80 9.52 -17.27
C ALA A 246 -57.33 10.96 -17.41
N ILE A 247 -56.64 11.95 -16.86
CA ILE A 247 -56.98 13.36 -17.02
C ILE A 247 -56.86 13.80 -18.48
N VAL A 248 -55.82 13.39 -19.20
CA VAL A 248 -55.62 13.70 -20.61
C VAL A 248 -56.71 13.04 -21.49
N ALA A 249 -57.04 11.77 -21.20
CA ALA A 249 -58.13 11.08 -21.87
C ALA A 249 -59.48 11.76 -21.65
N ALA A 250 -59.80 12.12 -20.41
CA ALA A 250 -61.06 12.81 -20.09
C ALA A 250 -61.13 14.22 -20.74
N LYS A 251 -60.04 14.95 -20.83
CA LYS A 251 -59.97 16.22 -21.56
C LYS A 251 -60.17 16.03 -23.08
N ALA A 252 -59.54 15.00 -23.63
CA ALA A 252 -59.73 14.68 -25.06
C ALA A 252 -61.19 14.30 -25.40
N ASP A 253 -61.82 13.46 -24.54
CA ASP A 253 -63.23 13.11 -24.69
C ASP A 253 -64.18 14.31 -24.58
N ALA A 254 -63.89 15.22 -23.63
CA ALA A 254 -64.65 16.46 -23.47
C ALA A 254 -64.48 17.39 -24.70
N GLU A 255 -63.29 17.50 -25.26
CA GLU A 255 -62.99 18.28 -26.43
C GLU A 255 -63.67 17.67 -27.66
N VAL A 256 -63.66 16.35 -27.83
CA VAL A 256 -64.44 15.67 -28.91
C VAL A 256 -65.90 15.89 -28.74
N ALA A 257 -66.45 15.79 -27.51
CA ALA A 257 -67.87 16.07 -27.27
C ALA A 257 -68.23 17.53 -27.60
N GLN A 258 -67.38 18.49 -27.27
CA GLN A 258 -67.56 19.90 -27.61
C GLN A 258 -67.56 20.11 -29.09
N ILE A 259 -66.62 19.54 -29.86
CA ILE A 259 -66.53 19.59 -31.30
C ILE A 259 -67.80 18.99 -31.98
N GLN A 260 -68.27 17.87 -31.41
CA GLN A 260 -69.49 17.22 -31.91
C GLN A 260 -70.72 18.09 -31.66
N ALA A 261 -70.85 18.73 -30.49
CA ALA A 261 -71.93 19.65 -30.17
C ALA A 261 -71.89 20.90 -31.09
N ASP A 262 -70.71 21.48 -31.27
CA ASP A 262 -70.55 22.64 -32.16
C ASP A 262 -70.86 22.27 -33.63
N SER A 263 -70.44 21.07 -34.05
CA SER A 263 -70.78 20.54 -35.38
C SER A 263 -72.30 20.34 -35.56
N ALA A 264 -72.96 19.76 -34.55
CA ALA A 264 -74.43 19.57 -34.59
C ALA A 264 -75.18 20.91 -34.61
N GLU A 265 -74.71 21.89 -33.78
CA GLU A 265 -75.26 23.24 -33.80
C GLU A 265 -75.10 23.92 -35.18
N TYR A 266 -73.91 23.81 -35.77
CA TYR A 266 -73.65 24.35 -37.12
C TYR A 266 -74.52 23.70 -38.18
N GLN A 267 -74.67 22.34 -38.14
CA GLN A 267 -75.58 21.63 -39.01
C GLN A 267 -77.03 22.05 -38.80
N GLY A 268 -77.46 22.14 -37.53
CA GLY A 268 -78.81 22.60 -37.21
C GLY A 268 -79.14 24.03 -37.75
N LYS A 269 -78.13 24.95 -37.59
CA LYS A 269 -78.25 26.31 -38.16
C LYS A 269 -78.35 26.28 -39.72
N LYS A 270 -77.55 25.43 -40.36
CA LYS A 270 -77.61 25.27 -41.81
C LYS A 270 -78.95 24.68 -42.27
N ASP A 271 -79.40 23.63 -41.59
CA ASP A 271 -80.67 22.97 -41.89
C ASP A 271 -81.84 23.93 -41.65
N ALA A 272 -81.80 24.73 -40.58
CA ALA A 272 -82.78 25.79 -40.32
C ALA A 272 -82.76 26.86 -41.46
N ALA A 273 -81.53 27.28 -41.89
CA ALA A 273 -81.40 28.23 -43.00
C ALA A 273 -81.92 27.67 -44.35
N ILE A 274 -81.64 26.37 -44.59
CA ILE A 274 -82.19 25.66 -45.79
C ILE A 274 -83.73 25.58 -45.73
N MET A 275 -84.24 25.15 -44.55
CA MET A 275 -85.71 25.08 -44.38
C MET A 275 -86.35 26.44 -44.50
N SER A 276 -85.79 27.49 -43.98
CA SER A 276 -86.27 28.84 -44.14
C SER A 276 -86.27 29.28 -45.64
N SER A 277 -85.14 28.95 -46.32
CA SER A 277 -85.04 29.21 -47.78
C SER A 277 -86.05 28.42 -48.60
N VAL A 278 -86.23 27.14 -48.26
CA VAL A 278 -87.20 26.25 -48.87
C VAL A 278 -88.62 26.73 -48.58
N GLY A 279 -88.91 27.14 -47.33
CA GLY A 279 -90.21 27.71 -46.94
C GLY A 279 -90.51 28.94 -47.74
N SER A 280 -89.61 29.89 -47.89
CA SER A 280 -89.81 31.11 -48.70
C SER A 280 -90.00 30.84 -50.17
N GLN A 281 -89.36 29.81 -50.72
CA GLN A 281 -89.58 29.40 -52.12
C GLN A 281 -90.89 28.64 -52.31
N LEU A 282 -91.34 27.87 -51.31
CA LEU A 282 -92.63 27.21 -51.31
C LEU A 282 -93.81 28.23 -51.22
N ASP A 283 -93.66 29.30 -50.41
CA ASP A 283 -94.59 30.36 -50.28
C ASP A 283 -94.73 31.15 -51.62
N ALA A 284 -93.58 31.30 -52.35
CA ALA A 284 -93.55 31.98 -53.61
C ALA A 284 -94.11 31.11 -54.76
N HIS A 285 -94.04 29.77 -54.66
CA HIS A 285 -94.40 28.80 -55.67
C HIS A 285 -95.13 27.58 -55.07
N PRO A 286 -96.43 27.67 -54.74
CA PRO A 286 -97.17 26.59 -54.09
C PRO A 286 -97.18 25.24 -54.85
N GLN A 287 -97.03 25.29 -56.17
CA GLN A 287 -96.98 24.08 -57.03
C GLN A 287 -95.76 23.17 -56.77
N LEU A 288 -94.69 23.68 -56.18
CA LEU A 288 -93.47 22.89 -55.81
C LEU A 288 -93.75 21.87 -54.68
N ILE A 289 -94.80 22.08 -53.84
CA ILE A 289 -95.18 21.14 -52.79
C ILE A 289 -95.58 19.79 -53.37
N GLN A 290 -96.37 19.83 -54.46
CA GLN A 290 -96.78 18.59 -55.10
C GLN A 290 -95.59 17.85 -55.78
N TYR A 291 -94.62 18.59 -56.33
CA TYR A 291 -93.45 18.01 -56.95
C TYR A 291 -92.56 17.29 -55.90
N TYR A 292 -92.28 17.90 -54.77
CA TYR A 292 -91.49 17.29 -53.68
C TYR A 292 -92.24 16.13 -53.04
N TYR A 293 -93.53 16.17 -52.91
CA TYR A 293 -94.35 15.06 -52.45
C TYR A 293 -94.24 13.84 -53.36
N VAL A 294 -94.32 14.01 -54.61
CA VAL A 294 -94.24 12.93 -55.64
C VAL A 294 -92.81 12.42 -55.70
N LYS A 295 -91.81 13.29 -55.62
CA LYS A 295 -90.39 12.89 -55.64
C LYS A 295 -89.95 12.12 -54.37
N GLY A 296 -90.49 12.38 -53.20
CA GLY A 296 -90.24 11.71 -51.94
C GLY A 296 -91.04 10.43 -51.71
N TRP A 297 -92.02 10.17 -52.55
CA TRP A 297 -92.90 9.04 -52.39
C TRP A 297 -92.28 7.75 -52.93
N ASN A 298 -92.15 6.76 -52.06
CA ASN A 298 -91.56 5.45 -52.40
C ASN A 298 -92.51 4.46 -53.00
N GLY A 299 -93.73 4.90 -53.40
CA GLY A 299 -94.74 4.07 -54.05
C GLY A 299 -95.53 3.14 -53.14
N LYS A 300 -95.38 3.21 -51.88
CA LYS A 300 -96.09 2.37 -50.90
C LYS A 300 -97.02 3.24 -50.06
N LEU A 301 -98.25 2.80 -49.88
CA LEU A 301 -99.17 3.40 -48.95
C LEU A 301 -98.70 3.11 -47.48
N PRO A 302 -98.79 4.08 -46.58
CA PRO A 302 -98.43 3.81 -45.19
C PRO A 302 -99.39 2.78 -44.58
N GLU A 303 -98.81 1.74 -43.95
CA GLU A 303 -99.53 0.58 -43.34
C GLU A 303 -100.36 0.98 -42.13
N THR A 304 -100.20 2.15 -41.54
CA THR A 304 -101.02 2.62 -40.42
C THR A 304 -101.48 4.06 -40.67
N MET A 305 -102.76 4.23 -40.94
CA MET A 305 -103.48 5.51 -40.83
C MET A 305 -103.91 5.68 -39.37
N LEU A 306 -103.25 6.54 -38.64
CA LEU A 306 -103.74 6.95 -37.31
C LEU A 306 -104.96 7.90 -37.54
N SER A 307 -105.97 7.51 -36.95
CA SER A 307 -107.32 8.02 -36.86
C SER A 307 -107.41 9.49 -36.49
N ASP A 308 -108.40 10.17 -37.12
CA ASP A 308 -109.27 11.25 -36.60
C ASP A 308 -108.78 12.67 -36.40
N LYS A 309 -107.58 13.10 -36.65
CA LYS A 309 -107.19 14.53 -36.54
C LYS A 309 -106.39 15.10 -37.76
N ILE A 310 -106.28 14.43 -38.85
CA ILE A 310 -105.61 14.95 -40.05
C ILE A 310 -106.64 15.23 -41.11
N ASN A 311 -107.62 15.98 -40.77
CA ASN A 311 -108.73 16.32 -41.74
C ASN A 311 -108.52 17.68 -42.44
N THR A 312 -107.29 18.25 -42.41
CA THR A 312 -107.04 19.56 -42.98
C THR A 312 -105.99 19.68 -44.05
N LEU A 313 -105.39 18.57 -44.52
CA LEU A 313 -104.29 18.66 -45.47
C LEU A 313 -104.55 18.07 -46.89
N PHE A 314 -105.72 17.48 -47.15
CA PHE A 314 -106.04 16.99 -48.47
C PHE A 314 -107.48 17.26 -48.83
N GLN A 315 -107.80 18.54 -49.26
CA GLN A 315 -108.91 18.77 -50.17
C GLN A 315 -108.37 18.60 -51.57
N LEU A 316 -108.60 17.44 -52.16
CA LEU A 316 -108.45 17.23 -53.56
C LEU A 316 -109.67 17.92 -54.23
N SER A 317 -109.52 19.06 -54.87
CA SER A 317 -110.51 19.63 -55.78
C SER A 317 -110.53 18.81 -57.06
N GLN A 318 -111.71 18.34 -57.37
CA GLN A 318 -112.03 17.76 -58.65
C GLN A 318 -111.66 18.64 -59.81
#